data_a9ca0c15276f7e59a7eb9dd6f50d6b42
#
_entry.id   a9ca0c15276f7e59a7eb9dd6f50d6b42
#
_cell.length_a   1.000
_cell.length_b   1.000
_cell.length_c   1.000
_cell.angle_alpha   90.00
_cell.angle_beta   90.00
_cell.angle_gamma   90.00
#
_symmetry.space_group_name_H-M   'P 1'
#
loop_
_entity.id
_entity.type
_entity.pdbx_description
1 polymer ?
#
loop_
_entity_poly.entity_id
_entity_poly.type
_entity_poly.pdbx_seq_one_letter_code
_entity_poly.pdbx_strand_id
1 'polypeptide(L)'
;MKSGISLVEMAKEIQRQAELKADYVMDTRRLRLEPFGSDLYLNAYTPSGEMAVEPLEINAIAHRQIGTHLKIQATYYDKMLTQHPQLLSENVNAWFEREPAVRLVRTIGGTARAFLSNRYRRIDNLDIAGIVLPVLQDMEGMHFESCQLTESRMYIKVVNT
;
A
#
# COMPACT_ATOMS: atom_id res chain seq x y z
N MET A 1 -10.40 1.28 -7.99
CA MET A 1 -11.54 1.37 -7.07
C MET A 1 -12.65 0.43 -7.50
N LYS A 2 -13.23 -0.29 -6.57
CA LYS A 2 -14.36 -1.19 -6.78
C LYS A 2 -15.55 -0.68 -5.96
N SER A 3 -16.61 -0.21 -6.62
CA SER A 3 -17.80 0.30 -5.99
C SER A 3 -19.06 -0.23 -6.67
N GLY A 4 -20.17 -0.33 -5.94
CA GLY A 4 -21.43 -0.88 -6.44
C GLY A 4 -21.36 -2.37 -6.81
N ILE A 5 -20.40 -3.11 -6.24
CA ILE A 5 -20.22 -4.53 -6.48
C ILE A 5 -21.09 -5.36 -5.53
N SER A 6 -21.41 -6.59 -5.94
CA SER A 6 -22.09 -7.55 -5.07
C SER A 6 -21.16 -8.06 -3.98
N LEU A 7 -21.73 -8.66 -2.93
CA LEU A 7 -20.95 -9.29 -1.86
C LEU A 7 -20.05 -10.41 -2.41
N VAL A 8 -20.55 -11.19 -3.36
CA VAL A 8 -19.76 -12.28 -3.97
C VAL A 8 -18.57 -11.72 -4.76
N GLU A 9 -18.79 -10.67 -5.54
CA GLU A 9 -17.72 -9.99 -6.29
C GLU A 9 -16.69 -9.37 -5.33
N MET A 10 -17.14 -8.76 -4.24
CA MET A 10 -16.25 -8.23 -3.21
C MET A 10 -15.39 -9.33 -2.57
N ALA A 11 -16.00 -10.45 -2.20
CA ALA A 11 -15.28 -11.58 -1.62
C ALA A 11 -14.21 -12.13 -2.58
N LYS A 12 -14.54 -12.27 -3.87
CA LYS A 12 -13.58 -12.69 -4.90
C LYS A 12 -12.43 -11.70 -5.06
N GLU A 13 -12.70 -10.41 -5.04
CA GLU A 13 -11.66 -9.38 -5.16
C GLU A 13 -10.75 -9.37 -3.94
N ILE A 14 -11.30 -9.50 -2.73
CA ILE A 14 -10.50 -9.60 -1.50
C ILE A 14 -9.59 -10.83 -1.54
N GLN A 15 -10.10 -11.97 -1.99
CA GLN A 15 -9.32 -13.19 -2.14
C GLN A 15 -8.20 -13.02 -3.16
N ARG A 16 -8.51 -12.44 -4.31
CA ARG A 16 -7.53 -12.14 -5.36
C ARG A 16 -6.41 -11.23 -4.84
N GLN A 17 -6.76 -10.18 -4.11
CA GLN A 17 -5.77 -9.28 -3.51
C GLN A 17 -4.90 -10.00 -2.48
N ALA A 18 -5.48 -10.87 -1.66
CA ALA A 18 -4.73 -11.63 -0.65
C ALA A 18 -3.66 -12.53 -1.29
N GLU A 19 -3.93 -13.12 -2.44
CA GLU A 19 -2.98 -13.94 -3.19
C GLU A 19 -1.82 -13.14 -3.79
N LEU A 20 -2.05 -11.86 -4.09
CA LEU A 20 -1.06 -10.96 -4.68
C LEU A 20 -0.27 -10.14 -3.66
N LYS A 21 -0.67 -10.17 -2.38
CA LYS A 21 -0.02 -9.39 -1.32
C LYS A 21 1.29 -10.01 -0.89
N ALA A 22 2.28 -9.15 -0.71
CA ALA A 22 3.53 -9.49 -0.05
C ALA A 22 3.98 -8.31 0.80
N ASP A 23 4.59 -8.61 1.94
CA ASP A 23 5.09 -7.62 2.87
C ASP A 23 6.59 -7.82 3.08
N TYR A 24 7.34 -6.73 3.04
CA TYR A 24 8.78 -6.73 3.23
C TYR A 24 9.16 -5.81 4.37
N VAL A 25 9.94 -6.32 5.33
CA VAL A 25 10.54 -5.52 6.39
C VAL A 25 11.98 -5.25 5.99
N MET A 26 12.34 -4.00 5.75
CA MET A 26 13.63 -3.64 5.21
C MET A 26 14.21 -2.39 5.86
N ASP A 27 15.53 -2.36 5.97
CA ASP A 27 16.27 -1.14 6.27
C ASP A 27 16.24 -0.20 5.07
N THR A 28 15.99 1.08 5.30
CA THR A 28 15.89 2.09 4.24
C THR A 28 17.16 2.25 3.42
N ARG A 29 18.33 1.89 3.95
CA ARG A 29 19.57 1.88 3.19
C ARG A 29 19.57 0.88 2.02
N ARG A 30 18.65 -0.08 2.05
CA ARG A 30 18.44 -1.05 0.97
C ARG A 30 17.28 -0.71 0.05
N LEU A 31 16.66 0.43 0.28
CA LEU A 31 15.55 0.94 -0.54
C LEU A 31 16.02 2.16 -1.31
N ARG A 32 15.69 2.22 -2.59
CA ARG A 32 15.98 3.38 -3.42
C ARG A 32 14.82 3.69 -4.33
N LEU A 33 14.50 4.97 -4.45
CA LEU A 33 13.65 5.45 -5.52
C LEU A 33 14.50 5.65 -6.78
N GLU A 34 14.08 5.05 -7.87
CA GLU A 34 14.79 5.17 -9.15
C GLU A 34 13.82 5.58 -10.25
N PRO A 35 14.11 6.66 -10.97
CA PRO A 35 13.30 7.07 -12.10
C PRO A 35 13.55 6.16 -13.29
N PHE A 36 12.46 5.83 -13.99
CA PHE A 36 12.50 5.16 -15.27
C PHE A 36 11.47 5.84 -16.19
N GLY A 37 11.95 6.56 -17.18
CA GLY A 37 11.10 7.45 -17.97
C GLY A 37 10.55 8.58 -17.11
N SER A 38 9.23 8.76 -17.11
CA SER A 38 8.52 9.75 -16.29
C SER A 38 8.06 9.18 -14.94
N ASP A 39 8.28 7.89 -14.67
CA ASP A 39 7.82 7.20 -13.48
C ASP A 39 8.95 6.97 -12.49
N LEU A 40 8.58 6.85 -11.21
CA LEU A 40 9.47 6.44 -10.14
C LEU A 40 9.10 5.03 -9.67
N TYR A 41 10.13 4.22 -9.48
CA TYR A 41 10.01 2.88 -8.93
C TYR A 41 10.73 2.78 -7.59
N LEU A 42 10.22 1.94 -6.71
CA LEU A 42 10.90 1.58 -5.48
C LEU A 42 11.67 0.28 -5.71
N ASN A 43 12.98 0.35 -5.62
CA ASN A 43 13.86 -0.79 -5.73
C ASN A 43 14.35 -1.22 -4.34
N ALA A 44 14.39 -2.51 -4.12
CA ALA A 44 14.88 -3.10 -2.88
C ALA A 44 16.08 -4.00 -3.17
N TYR A 45 17.11 -3.89 -2.34
CA TYR A 45 18.38 -4.58 -2.54
C TYR A 45 18.71 -5.49 -1.37
N THR A 46 19.38 -6.61 -1.67
CA THR A 46 19.97 -7.49 -0.68
C THR A 46 21.22 -6.83 -0.04
N PRO A 47 21.75 -7.36 1.08
CA PRO A 47 23.01 -6.86 1.65
C PRO A 47 24.17 -6.92 0.67
N SER A 48 24.16 -7.84 -0.30
CA SER A 48 25.21 -7.96 -1.33
C SER A 48 25.03 -7.01 -2.51
N GLY A 49 23.94 -6.21 -2.53
CA GLY A 49 23.67 -5.21 -3.57
C GLY A 49 22.88 -5.72 -4.77
N GLU A 50 22.36 -6.92 -4.72
CA GLU A 50 21.50 -7.47 -5.76
C GLU A 50 20.06 -7.05 -5.54
N MET A 51 19.26 -6.95 -6.60
CA MET A 51 17.83 -6.67 -6.45
C MET A 51 17.14 -7.82 -5.73
N ALA A 52 16.45 -7.49 -4.64
CA ALA A 52 15.71 -8.47 -3.83
C ALA A 52 14.34 -8.79 -4.42
N VAL A 53 13.72 -7.81 -5.10
CA VAL A 53 12.41 -7.95 -5.75
C VAL A 53 12.45 -7.17 -7.06
N GLU A 54 11.54 -7.46 -7.97
CA GLU A 54 11.34 -6.65 -9.18
C GLU A 54 10.98 -5.20 -8.79
N PRO A 55 11.35 -4.21 -9.62
CA PRO A 55 11.00 -2.82 -9.35
C PRO A 55 9.50 -2.65 -9.07
N LEU A 56 9.19 -1.96 -7.99
CA LEU A 56 7.82 -1.75 -7.54
C LEU A 56 7.31 -0.40 -8.01
N GLU A 57 6.15 -0.37 -8.63
CA GLU A 57 5.39 0.87 -8.76
C GLU A 57 5.03 1.39 -7.37
N ILE A 58 4.79 2.67 -7.23
CA ILE A 58 4.48 3.29 -5.95
C ILE A 58 3.14 3.99 -6.07
N ASN A 59 2.15 3.57 -5.27
CA ASN A 59 0.86 4.24 -5.29
C ASN A 59 0.88 5.56 -4.48
N ALA A 60 -0.18 6.33 -4.58
CA ALA A 60 -0.28 7.64 -3.92
C ALA A 60 -0.17 7.53 -2.39
N ILE A 61 -0.69 6.47 -1.80
CA ILE A 61 -0.63 6.23 -0.36
C ILE A 61 0.81 6.00 0.09
N ALA A 62 1.54 5.13 -0.61
CA ALA A 62 2.93 4.84 -0.29
C ALA A 62 3.81 6.09 -0.47
N HIS A 63 3.61 6.86 -1.54
CA HIS A 63 4.31 8.14 -1.72
C HIS A 63 4.05 9.09 -0.55
N ARG A 64 2.80 9.22 -0.12
CA ARG A 64 2.44 10.08 1.02
C ARG A 64 3.15 9.64 2.30
N GLN A 65 3.23 8.35 2.53
CA GLN A 65 3.86 7.78 3.73
C GLN A 65 5.37 7.92 3.71
N ILE A 66 6.02 7.80 2.55
CA ILE A 66 7.45 8.09 2.39
C ILE A 66 7.73 9.55 2.75
N GLY A 67 6.97 10.47 2.18
CA GLY A 67 7.11 11.90 2.45
C GLY A 67 6.91 12.24 3.93
N THR A 68 5.89 11.66 4.56
CA THR A 68 5.62 11.85 6.00
C THR A 68 6.76 11.34 6.86
N HIS A 69 7.27 10.15 6.56
CA HIS A 69 8.40 9.57 7.28
C HIS A 69 9.64 10.47 7.24
N LEU A 70 9.94 11.02 6.07
CA LEU A 70 11.10 11.89 5.88
C LEU A 70 10.85 13.35 6.24
N LYS A 71 9.63 13.69 6.68
CA LYS A 71 9.23 15.06 7.01
C LYS A 71 9.34 16.03 5.84
N ILE A 72 9.15 15.53 4.63
CA ILE A 72 9.07 16.35 3.43
C ILE A 72 7.63 16.86 3.32
N GLN A 73 7.48 18.18 3.23
CA GLN A 73 6.16 18.79 3.09
C GLN A 73 5.44 18.21 1.85
N ALA A 74 4.17 17.84 2.03
CA ALA A 74 3.41 17.16 0.99
C ALA A 74 3.35 17.92 -0.33
N THR A 75 3.14 19.22 -0.28
CA THR A 75 3.08 20.06 -1.49
C THR A 75 4.41 20.07 -2.26
N TYR A 76 5.52 20.10 -1.53
CA TYR A 76 6.84 20.07 -2.15
C TYR A 76 7.17 18.67 -2.69
N TYR A 77 6.81 17.63 -1.96
CA TYR A 77 6.94 16.25 -2.43
C TYR A 77 6.21 16.07 -3.78
N ASP A 78 4.96 16.48 -3.83
CA ASP A 78 4.12 16.36 -5.02
C ASP A 78 4.67 17.20 -6.18
N LYS A 79 5.21 18.37 -5.90
CA LYS A 79 5.86 19.21 -6.92
C LYS A 79 7.07 18.50 -7.53
N MET A 80 7.93 17.93 -6.71
CA MET A 80 9.07 17.15 -7.20
C MET A 80 8.63 15.92 -8.00
N LEU A 81 7.63 15.20 -7.49
CA LEU A 81 7.12 13.99 -8.15
C LEU A 81 6.59 14.28 -9.54
N THR A 82 5.87 15.37 -9.73
CA THR A 82 5.24 15.72 -11.01
C THR A 82 6.18 16.46 -11.97
N GLN A 83 7.04 17.33 -11.45
CA GLN A 83 7.86 18.22 -12.27
C GLN A 83 9.33 17.80 -12.39
N HIS A 84 9.85 17.09 -11.40
CA HIS A 84 11.25 16.71 -11.37
C HIS A 84 11.48 15.40 -10.59
N PRO A 85 11.03 14.24 -11.12
CA PRO A 85 11.15 12.97 -10.41
C PRO A 85 12.58 12.61 -10.00
N GLN A 86 13.58 12.98 -10.79
CA GLN A 86 14.97 12.74 -10.44
C GLN A 86 15.37 13.46 -9.14
N LEU A 87 14.90 14.69 -8.94
CA LEU A 87 15.17 15.44 -7.72
C LEU A 87 14.52 14.76 -6.51
N LEU A 88 13.30 14.26 -6.67
CA LEU A 88 12.62 13.52 -5.60
C LEU A 88 13.41 12.26 -5.23
N SER A 89 13.86 11.49 -6.22
CA SER A 89 14.64 10.29 -5.96
C SER A 89 15.94 10.58 -5.22
N GLU A 90 16.67 11.59 -5.64
CA GLU A 90 17.91 12.02 -4.98
C GLU A 90 17.66 12.46 -3.54
N ASN A 91 16.59 13.23 -3.32
CA ASN A 91 16.19 13.71 -2.01
C ASN A 91 15.85 12.56 -1.06
N VAL A 92 14.95 11.67 -1.48
CA VAL A 92 14.54 10.52 -0.68
C VAL A 92 15.68 9.57 -0.40
N ASN A 93 16.48 9.23 -1.43
CA ASN A 93 17.60 8.31 -1.28
C ASN A 93 18.67 8.83 -0.34
N ALA A 94 18.94 10.14 -0.36
CA ALA A 94 19.88 10.77 0.56
C ALA A 94 19.43 10.59 2.02
N TRP A 95 18.16 10.80 2.32
CA TRP A 95 17.63 10.64 3.67
C TRP A 95 17.49 9.18 4.08
N PHE A 96 17.15 8.28 3.17
CA PHE A 96 17.14 6.85 3.43
C PHE A 96 18.50 6.33 3.87
N GLU A 97 19.57 6.86 3.31
CA GLU A 97 20.94 6.50 3.66
C GLU A 97 21.40 7.20 4.94
N ARG A 98 21.11 8.48 5.08
CA ARG A 98 21.62 9.32 6.19
C ARG A 98 20.88 9.08 7.50
N GLU A 99 19.60 8.81 7.44
CA GLU A 99 18.73 8.55 8.59
C GLU A 99 18.05 7.19 8.44
N PRO A 100 18.84 6.09 8.55
CA PRO A 100 18.28 4.77 8.29
C PRO A 100 17.24 4.37 9.32
N ALA A 101 16.22 3.67 8.86
CA ALA A 101 15.16 3.11 9.70
C ALA A 101 14.68 1.79 9.11
N VAL A 102 14.16 0.91 9.96
CA VAL A 102 13.52 -0.32 9.51
C VAL A 102 12.05 -0.02 9.23
N ARG A 103 11.61 -0.31 8.01
CA ARG A 103 10.25 -0.01 7.56
C ARG A 103 9.57 -1.24 7.00
N LEU A 104 8.25 -1.24 7.08
CA LEU A 104 7.38 -2.24 6.46
C LEU A 104 6.90 -1.70 5.12
N VAL A 105 7.29 -2.35 4.03
CA VAL A 105 6.78 -2.09 2.68
C VAL A 105 5.73 -3.15 2.36
N ARG A 106 4.50 -2.74 2.21
CA ARG A 106 3.42 -3.62 1.82
C ARG A 106 3.17 -3.51 0.33
N THR A 107 3.02 -4.65 -0.33
CA THR A 107 2.81 -4.71 -1.77
C THR A 107 1.56 -5.47 -2.14
N ILE A 108 1.04 -5.17 -3.33
CA ILE A 108 0.00 -5.95 -3.99
C ILE A 108 0.33 -6.00 -5.48
N GLY A 109 0.52 -7.22 -6.01
CA GLY A 109 1.08 -7.35 -7.35
C GLY A 109 2.46 -6.71 -7.42
N GLY A 110 2.73 -5.91 -8.43
CA GLY A 110 3.99 -5.17 -8.60
C GLY A 110 3.98 -3.77 -8.00
N THR A 111 3.09 -3.46 -7.06
CA THR A 111 2.89 -2.10 -6.54
C THR A 111 3.12 -2.04 -5.03
N ALA A 112 3.99 -1.12 -4.60
CA ALA A 112 4.10 -0.72 -3.20
C ALA A 112 2.87 0.11 -2.83
N ARG A 113 2.05 -0.43 -1.93
CA ARG A 113 0.78 0.17 -1.50
C ARG A 113 0.83 0.83 -0.13
N ALA A 114 1.88 0.57 0.63
CA ALA A 114 2.10 1.21 1.92
C ALA A 114 3.58 1.16 2.32
N PHE A 115 4.00 2.20 3.02
CA PHE A 115 5.34 2.34 3.60
C PHE A 115 5.15 2.78 5.04
N LEU A 116 5.33 1.84 5.98
CA LEU A 116 4.89 1.98 7.36
C LEU A 116 6.02 1.67 8.36
N SER A 117 5.78 2.00 9.63
CA SER A 117 6.62 1.52 10.72
C SER A 117 6.60 -0.01 10.79
N ASN A 118 7.74 -0.62 11.14
CA ASN A 118 7.81 -2.06 11.35
C ASN A 118 7.00 -2.53 12.59
N ARG A 119 6.48 -1.59 13.38
CA ARG A 119 5.56 -1.88 14.50
C ARG A 119 4.10 -1.94 14.09
N TYR A 120 3.80 -1.61 12.82
CA TYR A 120 2.43 -1.64 12.31
C TYR A 120 1.87 -3.07 12.38
N ARG A 121 0.65 -3.20 12.92
CA ARG A 121 -0.07 -4.47 12.91
C ARG A 121 -0.70 -4.70 11.55
N ARG A 122 -0.42 -5.86 10.99
CA ARG A 122 -0.94 -6.25 9.67
C ARG A 122 -2.33 -6.84 9.85
N ILE A 123 -3.34 -6.07 9.45
CA ILE A 123 -4.73 -6.53 9.38
C ILE A 123 -5.18 -6.32 7.94
N ASP A 124 -5.44 -7.41 7.26
CA ASP A 124 -5.88 -7.37 5.87
C ASP A 124 -7.40 -7.46 5.75
N ASN A 125 -7.93 -7.01 4.61
CA ASN A 125 -9.37 -7.08 4.32
C ASN A 125 -9.90 -8.51 4.41
N LEU A 126 -9.10 -9.51 4.04
CA LEU A 126 -9.48 -10.91 4.18
C LEU A 126 -9.71 -11.29 5.64
N ASP A 127 -8.85 -10.84 6.56
CA ASP A 127 -8.98 -11.14 7.98
C ASP A 127 -10.24 -10.49 8.56
N ILE A 128 -10.48 -9.23 8.22
CA ILE A 128 -11.67 -8.49 8.67
C ILE A 128 -12.94 -9.13 8.10
N ALA A 129 -12.96 -9.42 6.80
CA ALA A 129 -14.10 -10.04 6.16
C ALA A 129 -14.42 -11.43 6.75
N GLY A 130 -13.38 -12.22 7.05
CA GLY A 130 -13.53 -13.53 7.68
C GLY A 130 -14.17 -13.50 9.08
N ILE A 131 -14.00 -12.38 9.80
CA ILE A 131 -14.60 -12.19 11.13
C ILE A 131 -15.98 -11.56 11.03
N VAL A 132 -16.13 -10.52 10.19
CA VAL A 132 -17.33 -9.66 10.18
C VAL A 132 -18.45 -10.28 9.35
N LEU A 133 -18.16 -10.83 8.17
CA LEU A 133 -19.21 -11.32 7.27
C LEU A 133 -20.07 -12.46 7.87
N PRO A 134 -19.49 -13.47 8.55
CA PRO A 134 -20.30 -14.50 9.21
C PRO A 134 -21.27 -13.92 10.26
N VAL A 135 -20.80 -12.94 11.04
CA VAL A 135 -21.64 -12.28 12.06
C VAL A 135 -22.79 -11.54 11.41
N LEU A 136 -22.53 -10.81 10.33
CA LEU A 136 -23.58 -10.08 9.60
C LEU A 136 -24.58 -11.03 8.95
N GLN A 137 -24.13 -12.14 8.39
CA GLN A 137 -25.03 -13.13 7.76
C GLN A 137 -25.97 -13.81 8.75
N ASP A 138 -25.57 -13.95 10.01
CA ASP A 138 -26.39 -14.55 11.07
C ASP A 138 -27.38 -13.57 11.70
N MET A 139 -27.32 -12.29 11.39
CA MET A 139 -28.25 -11.29 11.91
C MET A 139 -29.60 -11.40 11.21
N GLU A 140 -30.65 -11.58 12.01
CA GLU A 140 -32.02 -11.64 11.51
C GLU A 140 -32.45 -10.31 10.86
N GLY A 141 -33.08 -10.38 9.69
CA GLY A 141 -33.55 -9.21 8.97
C GLY A 141 -32.46 -8.41 8.25
N MET A 142 -31.22 -8.87 8.31
CA MET A 142 -30.11 -8.19 7.66
C MET A 142 -30.02 -8.53 6.17
N HIS A 143 -29.78 -7.52 5.36
CA HIS A 143 -29.40 -7.72 3.95
C HIS A 143 -28.35 -6.69 3.53
N PHE A 144 -27.53 -7.07 2.56
CA PHE A 144 -26.49 -6.20 2.02
C PHE A 144 -27.08 -5.22 1.01
N GLU A 145 -26.82 -3.94 1.21
CA GLU A 145 -27.26 -2.88 0.30
C GLU A 145 -26.20 -2.55 -0.74
N SER A 146 -24.98 -2.36 -0.31
CA SER A 146 -23.87 -2.04 -1.22
C SER A 146 -22.50 -2.39 -0.61
N CYS A 147 -21.55 -2.61 -1.49
CA CYS A 147 -20.15 -2.83 -1.15
C CYS A 147 -19.27 -1.92 -1.99
N GLN A 148 -18.17 -1.47 -1.39
CA GLN A 148 -17.15 -0.69 -2.08
C GLN A 148 -15.77 -1.08 -1.57
N LEU A 149 -14.84 -1.25 -2.49
CA LEU A 149 -13.45 -1.53 -2.18
C LEU A 149 -12.55 -0.53 -2.92
N THR A 150 -11.73 0.19 -2.16
CA THR A 150 -10.74 1.14 -2.68
C THR A 150 -9.34 0.72 -2.27
N GLU A 151 -8.32 1.43 -2.73
CA GLU A 151 -6.93 1.18 -2.33
C GLU A 151 -6.71 1.30 -0.82
N SER A 152 -7.50 2.15 -0.15
CA SER A 152 -7.32 2.46 1.27
C SER A 152 -8.45 2.01 2.17
N ARG A 153 -9.62 1.65 1.61
CA ARG A 153 -10.83 1.43 2.40
C ARG A 153 -11.70 0.32 1.83
N MET A 154 -12.36 -0.36 2.76
CA MET A 154 -13.43 -1.31 2.47
C MET A 154 -14.71 -0.84 3.13
N TYR A 155 -15.78 -0.75 2.37
CA TYR A 155 -17.10 -0.37 2.86
C TYR A 155 -18.09 -1.49 2.60
N ILE A 156 -18.87 -1.82 3.61
CA ILE A 156 -20.00 -2.74 3.49
C ILE A 156 -21.19 -2.05 4.15
N LYS A 157 -22.23 -1.81 3.36
CA LYS A 157 -23.48 -1.24 3.87
C LYS A 157 -24.52 -2.33 3.96
N VAL A 158 -25.05 -2.51 5.16
CA VAL A 158 -26.11 -3.46 5.46
C VAL A 158 -27.34 -2.72 5.99
N VAL A 159 -28.50 -3.29 5.75
CA VAL A 159 -29.78 -2.77 6.24
C VAL A 159 -30.45 -3.88 7.02
N ASN A 160 -30.98 -3.53 8.16
CA ASN A 160 -31.78 -4.43 9.01
C ASN A 160 -33.23 -3.93 8.98
N THR A 161 -34.11 -4.75 8.46
CA THR A 161 -35.54 -4.45 8.35
C THR A 161 -36.40 -5.44 9.12
#